data_64bd007dc924af2eb602114a0875bfce
#
_entry.id   64bd007dc924af2eb602114a0875bfce
#
_cell.length_a   1.000
_cell.length_b   1.000
_cell.length_c   1.000
_cell.angle_alpha   90.00
_cell.angle_beta   90.00
_cell.angle_gamma   90.00
#
_symmetry.space_group_name_H-M   'P 1'
#
loop_
_entity.id
_entity.type
_entity.pdbx_description
1 polymer ?
#
loop_
_entity_poly.entity_id
_entity_poly.type
_entity_poly.pdbx_seq_one_letter_code
_entity_poly.pdbx_strand_id
1 'polypeptide(L)'
;ITSLGRYLIGKFSYMKKGDPYKFKSLNEEEKKRIENTPLLAYICEGTEAEIKEWFEIINIGGIKLNDQEKLNAIYSGPFVSAARKEFSNKEDTRLQKWGWYISGSANRQEFLQEALRWVSHGNIKDYMQEHRRDTDINELKLYFNDVISWIEQTFDDVYPKMKGLNWGELYEKYHTTPYDHIKVSQKVKELYNDPCVQDKKNVFEY
;
A
#
# COMPACT_ATOMS: atom_id res chain seq x y z
N ILE A 1 -19.70 8.12 -0.31
CA ILE A 1 -20.61 8.10 0.88
C ILE A 1 -19.82 8.32 2.16
N THR A 2 -18.78 7.52 2.46
CA THR A 2 -18.00 7.63 3.72
C THR A 2 -17.37 9.01 3.95
N SER A 3 -16.79 9.62 2.91
CA SER A 3 -16.17 10.95 3.01
C SER A 3 -17.22 12.02 3.26
N LEU A 4 -18.35 11.97 2.58
CA LEU A 4 -19.47 12.89 2.81
C LEU A 4 -20.02 12.75 4.24
N GLY A 5 -20.28 11.52 4.69
CA GLY A 5 -20.73 11.27 6.07
C GLY A 5 -19.75 11.79 7.12
N ARG A 6 -18.45 11.61 6.94
CA ARG A 6 -17.41 12.15 7.81
C ARG A 6 -17.37 13.68 7.80
N TYR A 7 -17.61 14.32 6.66
CA TYR A 7 -17.70 15.78 6.56
C TYR A 7 -18.91 16.32 7.31
N LEU A 8 -20.08 15.72 7.10
CA LEU A 8 -21.33 16.12 7.76
C LEU A 8 -21.22 16.08 9.30
N ILE A 9 -20.52 15.09 9.85
CA ILE A 9 -20.27 14.97 11.29
C ILE A 9 -19.02 15.71 11.79
N GLY A 10 -18.37 16.50 10.90
CA GLY A 10 -17.25 17.38 11.24
C GLY A 10 -15.91 16.70 11.49
N LYS A 11 -15.74 15.44 11.03
CA LYS A 11 -14.47 14.69 11.18
C LYS A 11 -13.34 15.18 10.28
N PHE A 12 -13.62 15.98 9.26
CA PHE A 12 -12.60 16.70 8.49
C PHE A 12 -13.12 18.01 7.94
N SER A 13 -12.21 18.85 7.44
CA SER A 13 -12.52 20.13 6.79
C SER A 13 -12.25 20.02 5.29
N TYR A 14 -13.07 20.67 4.50
CA TYR A 14 -12.81 20.88 3.08
C TYR A 14 -11.97 22.15 2.91
N MET A 15 -10.91 22.08 2.13
CA MET A 15 -10.05 23.24 1.84
C MET A 15 -10.59 24.01 0.65
N LYS A 16 -10.94 25.29 0.86
CA LYS A 16 -11.40 26.19 -0.19
C LYS A 16 -10.54 27.45 -0.17
N LYS A 17 -9.78 27.68 -1.24
CA LYS A 17 -8.85 28.82 -1.37
C LYS A 17 -7.80 28.92 -0.23
N GLY A 18 -7.39 27.79 0.33
CA GLY A 18 -6.43 27.75 1.44
C GLY A 18 -7.05 27.72 2.84
N ASP A 19 -8.34 28.01 2.97
CA ASP A 19 -9.02 28.01 4.27
C ASP A 19 -9.77 26.69 4.54
N PRO A 20 -9.75 26.18 5.78
CA PRO A 20 -10.47 24.98 6.16
C PRO A 20 -11.94 25.26 6.49
N TYR A 21 -12.86 24.69 5.74
CA TYR A 21 -14.30 24.78 5.96
C TYR A 21 -14.84 23.47 6.55
N LYS A 22 -15.41 23.54 7.75
CA LYS A 22 -16.20 22.45 8.34
C LYS A 22 -17.66 22.59 7.93
N PHE A 23 -18.41 21.50 7.87
CA PHE A 23 -19.84 21.55 7.54
C PHE A 23 -20.62 22.54 8.41
N LYS A 24 -20.33 22.57 9.72
CA LYS A 24 -20.98 23.50 10.67
C LYS A 24 -20.72 24.98 10.38
N SER A 25 -19.60 25.33 9.75
CA SER A 25 -19.24 26.70 9.41
C SER A 25 -19.77 27.18 8.04
N LEU A 26 -20.46 26.32 7.32
CA LEU A 26 -21.10 26.68 6.05
C LEU A 26 -22.37 27.49 6.33
N ASN A 27 -22.75 28.38 5.39
CA ASN A 27 -24.04 29.03 5.44
C ASN A 27 -25.19 28.04 5.15
N GLU A 28 -26.42 28.43 5.46
CA GLU A 28 -27.58 27.53 5.33
C GLU A 28 -27.87 27.10 3.89
N GLU A 29 -27.56 27.94 2.92
CA GLU A 29 -27.74 27.62 1.50
C GLU A 29 -26.72 26.53 1.08
N GLU A 30 -25.45 26.66 1.46
CA GLU A 30 -24.41 25.68 1.19
C GLU A 30 -24.71 24.34 1.89
N LYS A 31 -25.20 24.35 3.12
CA LYS A 31 -25.63 23.15 3.83
C LYS A 31 -26.76 22.44 3.12
N LYS A 32 -27.84 23.15 2.79
CA LYS A 32 -28.98 22.61 2.04
C LYS A 32 -28.57 22.06 0.69
N ARG A 33 -27.63 22.70 0.00
CA ARG A 33 -27.11 22.21 -1.29
C ARG A 33 -26.41 20.86 -1.14
N ILE A 34 -25.62 20.69 -0.09
CA ILE A 34 -24.95 19.42 0.19
C ILE A 34 -25.96 18.35 0.61
N GLU A 35 -26.88 18.67 1.53
CA GLU A 35 -27.88 17.74 2.03
C GLU A 35 -28.86 17.26 0.96
N ASN A 36 -29.22 18.14 0.04
CA ASN A 36 -30.16 17.83 -1.04
C ASN A 36 -29.48 17.31 -2.32
N THR A 37 -28.14 17.11 -2.31
CA THR A 37 -27.46 16.54 -3.47
C THR A 37 -27.84 15.07 -3.63
N PRO A 38 -28.48 14.69 -4.75
CA PRO A 38 -28.88 13.31 -4.97
C PRO A 38 -27.63 12.43 -5.15
N LEU A 39 -27.64 11.27 -4.51
CA LEU A 39 -26.61 10.25 -4.68
C LEU A 39 -27.20 9.08 -5.46
N LEU A 40 -26.58 8.75 -6.58
CA LEU A 40 -26.87 7.52 -7.28
C LEU A 40 -26.21 6.36 -6.53
N ALA A 41 -26.99 5.40 -6.09
CA ALA A 41 -26.51 4.18 -5.44
C ALA A 41 -26.98 2.98 -6.25
N TYR A 42 -26.06 2.06 -6.52
CA TYR A 42 -26.35 0.75 -7.09
C TYR A 42 -26.40 -0.27 -5.97
N ILE A 43 -27.50 -0.99 -5.87
CA ILE A 43 -27.64 -2.14 -4.97
C ILE A 43 -27.32 -3.36 -5.81
N CYS A 44 -26.27 -4.09 -5.44
CA CYS A 44 -25.85 -5.29 -6.15
C CYS A 44 -26.38 -6.52 -5.41
N GLU A 45 -27.07 -7.40 -6.14
CA GLU A 45 -27.52 -8.70 -5.68
C GLU A 45 -26.87 -9.77 -6.56
N GLY A 46 -26.44 -10.86 -5.96
CA GLY A 46 -25.78 -11.96 -6.66
C GLY A 46 -24.72 -12.64 -5.79
N THR A 47 -24.03 -13.58 -6.40
CA THR A 47 -22.87 -14.24 -5.76
C THR A 47 -21.71 -13.25 -5.58
N GLU A 48 -20.81 -13.57 -4.67
CA GLU A 48 -19.61 -12.74 -4.44
C GLU A 48 -18.76 -12.61 -5.72
N ALA A 49 -18.71 -13.66 -6.55
CA ALA A 49 -17.98 -13.63 -7.82
C ALA A 49 -18.61 -12.65 -8.82
N GLU A 50 -19.92 -12.67 -8.99
CA GLU A 50 -20.65 -11.77 -9.88
C GLU A 50 -20.54 -10.31 -9.43
N ILE A 51 -20.60 -10.05 -8.12
CA ILE A 51 -20.44 -8.70 -7.57
C ILE A 51 -19.00 -8.19 -7.81
N LYS A 52 -17.99 -9.05 -7.69
CA LYS A 52 -16.58 -8.70 -7.98
C LYS A 52 -16.39 -8.35 -9.46
N GLU A 53 -16.90 -9.18 -10.36
CA GLU A 53 -16.82 -8.95 -11.80
C GLU A 53 -17.50 -7.63 -12.18
N TRP A 54 -18.71 -7.39 -11.67
CA TRP A 54 -19.44 -6.15 -11.88
C TRP A 54 -18.65 -4.93 -11.37
N PHE A 55 -18.03 -5.04 -10.18
CA PHE A 55 -17.21 -3.96 -9.61
C PHE A 55 -16.00 -3.63 -10.49
N GLU A 56 -15.35 -4.62 -11.09
CA GLU A 56 -14.26 -4.41 -12.04
C GLU A 56 -14.73 -3.66 -13.29
N ILE A 57 -15.89 -4.01 -13.82
CA ILE A 57 -16.47 -3.39 -15.01
C ILE A 57 -16.81 -1.91 -14.77
N ILE A 58 -17.45 -1.55 -13.68
CA ILE A 58 -17.85 -0.15 -13.43
C ILE A 58 -16.68 0.79 -13.15
N ASN A 59 -15.53 0.27 -12.71
CA ASN A 59 -14.33 1.07 -12.52
C ASN A 59 -13.63 1.48 -13.83
N ILE A 60 -14.06 0.98 -14.99
CA ILE A 60 -13.47 1.31 -16.28
C ILE A 60 -13.72 2.78 -16.66
N GLY A 61 -14.82 3.38 -16.21
CA GLY A 61 -15.23 4.75 -16.56
C GLY A 61 -14.74 5.85 -15.60
N GLY A 62 -14.06 5.53 -14.50
CA GLY A 62 -13.62 6.47 -13.45
C GLY A 62 -12.10 6.64 -13.33
N ILE A 63 -11.65 7.20 -12.21
CA ILE A 63 -10.22 7.10 -11.84
C ILE A 63 -9.91 5.64 -11.59
N LYS A 64 -9.12 5.04 -12.47
CA LYS A 64 -8.77 3.63 -12.39
C LYS A 64 -8.11 3.34 -11.03
N LEU A 65 -8.73 2.44 -10.29
CA LEU A 65 -8.10 1.85 -9.12
C LEU A 65 -6.90 1.02 -9.58
N ASN A 66 -5.81 1.08 -8.81
CA ASN A 66 -4.74 0.11 -8.99
C ASN A 66 -5.16 -1.27 -8.46
N ASP A 67 -4.35 -2.29 -8.72
CA ASP A 67 -4.73 -3.66 -8.39
C ASP A 67 -4.91 -3.86 -6.87
N GLN A 68 -4.08 -3.23 -6.05
CA GLN A 68 -4.25 -3.32 -4.60
C GLN A 68 -5.51 -2.59 -4.11
N GLU A 69 -5.85 -1.45 -4.69
CA GLU A 69 -7.08 -0.73 -4.35
C GLU A 69 -8.32 -1.56 -4.69
N LYS A 70 -8.31 -2.30 -5.81
CA LYS A 70 -9.36 -3.24 -6.18
C LYS A 70 -9.44 -4.39 -5.18
N LEU A 71 -8.30 -5.03 -4.86
CA LEU A 71 -8.26 -6.12 -3.89
C LEU A 71 -8.76 -5.68 -2.51
N ASN A 72 -8.42 -4.48 -2.05
CA ASN A 72 -8.91 -3.92 -0.80
C ASN A 72 -10.43 -3.73 -0.78
N ALA A 73 -11.04 -3.44 -1.92
CA ALA A 73 -12.50 -3.35 -2.04
C ALA A 73 -13.16 -4.74 -2.07
N ILE A 74 -12.59 -5.67 -2.83
CA ILE A 74 -13.08 -7.04 -3.01
C ILE A 74 -13.03 -7.83 -1.69
N TYR A 75 -11.90 -7.76 -1.00
CA TYR A 75 -11.66 -8.47 0.26
C TYR A 75 -11.88 -7.59 1.50
N SER A 76 -12.74 -6.56 1.38
CA SER A 76 -13.01 -5.66 2.51
C SER A 76 -13.43 -6.42 3.77
N GLY A 77 -12.81 -6.05 4.90
CA GLY A 77 -13.02 -6.71 6.19
C GLY A 77 -12.13 -6.13 7.28
N PRO A 78 -12.14 -6.74 8.48
CA PRO A 78 -11.32 -6.32 9.60
C PRO A 78 -9.83 -6.32 9.25
N PHE A 79 -9.34 -7.37 8.62
CA PHE A 79 -7.95 -7.51 8.17
C PHE A 79 -7.51 -6.33 7.29
N VAL A 80 -8.23 -6.08 6.18
CA VAL A 80 -7.89 -4.97 5.27
C VAL A 80 -7.95 -3.62 5.98
N SER A 81 -8.91 -3.44 6.91
CA SER A 81 -9.02 -2.20 7.68
C SER A 81 -7.81 -1.99 8.58
N ALA A 82 -7.33 -3.03 9.26
CA ALA A 82 -6.13 -2.99 10.09
C ALA A 82 -4.86 -2.80 9.26
N ALA A 83 -4.72 -3.54 8.16
CA ALA A 83 -3.57 -3.46 7.25
C ALA A 83 -3.44 -2.07 6.61
N ARG A 84 -4.53 -1.48 6.16
CA ARG A 84 -4.54 -0.10 5.65
C ARG A 84 -4.15 0.93 6.71
N LYS A 85 -4.58 0.75 7.95
CA LYS A 85 -4.18 1.63 9.06
C LYS A 85 -2.68 1.58 9.31
N GLU A 86 -2.07 0.41 9.19
CA GLU A 86 -0.63 0.21 9.38
C GLU A 86 0.19 0.76 8.20
N PHE A 87 -0.16 0.39 6.97
CA PHE A 87 0.67 0.62 5.78
C PHE A 87 0.29 1.86 4.95
N SER A 88 -0.75 2.60 5.32
CA SER A 88 -1.24 3.74 4.53
C SER A 88 -1.52 5.00 5.36
N ASN A 89 -1.05 5.04 6.61
CA ASN A 89 -1.18 6.21 7.46
C ASN A 89 -0.07 7.21 7.14
N LYS A 90 -0.38 8.28 6.42
CA LYS A 90 0.59 9.30 5.97
C LYS A 90 1.33 10.02 7.11
N GLU A 91 0.75 10.06 8.29
CA GLU A 91 1.34 10.71 9.46
C GLU A 91 2.37 9.82 10.16
N ASP A 92 2.47 8.56 9.72
CA ASP A 92 3.43 7.60 10.28
C ASP A 92 4.82 7.83 9.70
N THR A 93 5.76 8.23 10.54
CA THR A 93 7.16 8.47 10.16
C THR A 93 7.86 7.23 9.61
N ARG A 94 7.39 6.02 9.95
CA ARG A 94 7.92 4.76 9.42
C ARG A 94 7.75 4.65 7.92
N LEU A 95 6.67 5.22 7.35
CA LEU A 95 6.46 5.24 5.90
C LEU A 95 7.55 5.99 5.15
N GLN A 96 8.11 7.06 5.73
CA GLN A 96 9.24 7.77 5.14
C GLN A 96 10.47 6.86 5.09
N LYS A 97 10.75 6.14 6.19
CA LYS A 97 11.84 5.19 6.27
C LYS A 97 11.68 4.04 5.26
N TRP A 98 10.48 3.46 5.16
CA TRP A 98 10.22 2.40 4.18
C TRP A 98 10.44 2.86 2.73
N GLY A 99 10.13 4.12 2.42
CA GLY A 99 10.40 4.74 1.12
C GLY A 99 11.89 4.83 0.74
N TRP A 100 12.82 4.56 1.68
CA TRP A 100 14.23 4.41 1.37
C TRP A 100 14.56 3.07 0.73
N TYR A 101 13.80 2.03 1.06
CA TYR A 101 14.05 0.64 0.63
C TYR A 101 13.13 0.18 -0.49
N ILE A 102 11.89 0.64 -0.48
CA ILE A 102 10.86 0.22 -1.46
C ILE A 102 10.29 1.42 -2.22
N SER A 103 9.92 1.18 -3.46
CA SER A 103 9.18 2.14 -4.26
C SER A 103 7.70 2.09 -3.91
N GLY A 104 7.03 3.24 -3.96
CA GLY A 104 5.59 3.27 -3.77
C GLY A 104 5.08 4.48 -3.02
N SER A 105 3.77 4.54 -2.91
CA SER A 105 3.02 5.60 -2.25
C SER A 105 1.96 5.02 -1.31
N ALA A 106 1.95 5.48 -0.07
CA ALA A 106 0.92 5.11 0.90
C ALA A 106 -0.50 5.42 0.41
N ASN A 107 -0.66 6.52 -0.34
CA ASN A 107 -1.97 6.94 -0.89
C ASN A 107 -2.56 5.93 -1.86
N ARG A 108 -1.70 5.30 -2.64
CA ARG A 108 -2.06 4.29 -3.64
C ARG A 108 -1.99 2.87 -3.09
N GLN A 109 -1.83 2.72 -1.78
CA GLN A 109 -1.74 1.42 -1.09
C GLN A 109 -0.55 0.56 -1.53
N GLU A 110 0.49 1.16 -2.13
CA GLU A 110 1.60 0.41 -2.73
C GLU A 110 2.50 -0.21 -1.66
N PHE A 111 2.69 0.44 -0.49
CA PHE A 111 3.40 -0.21 0.63
C PHE A 111 2.63 -1.42 1.18
N LEU A 112 1.30 -1.33 1.24
CA LEU A 112 0.47 -2.48 1.60
C LEU A 112 0.58 -3.60 0.56
N GLN A 113 0.59 -3.25 -0.72
CA GLN A 113 0.76 -4.22 -1.80
C GLN A 113 2.09 -4.98 -1.68
N GLU A 114 3.18 -4.26 -1.40
CA GLU A 114 4.49 -4.89 -1.22
C GLU A 114 4.50 -5.80 0.01
N ALA A 115 3.98 -5.35 1.14
CA ALA A 115 3.90 -6.16 2.34
C ALA A 115 3.11 -7.46 2.11
N LEU A 116 1.95 -7.36 1.44
CA LEU A 116 1.13 -8.51 1.08
C LEU A 116 1.84 -9.42 0.09
N ARG A 117 2.52 -8.87 -0.92
CA ARG A 117 3.28 -9.65 -1.89
C ARG A 117 4.38 -10.47 -1.23
N TRP A 118 5.08 -9.89 -0.27
CA TRP A 118 6.15 -10.58 0.43
C TRP A 118 5.64 -11.72 1.29
N VAL A 119 4.70 -11.47 2.21
CA VAL A 119 4.18 -12.49 3.12
C VAL A 119 3.45 -13.62 2.39
N SER A 120 2.81 -13.32 1.27
CA SER A 120 2.04 -14.29 0.48
C SER A 120 2.86 -15.00 -0.60
N HIS A 121 4.18 -14.72 -0.68
CA HIS A 121 5.05 -15.19 -1.77
C HIS A 121 4.44 -14.92 -3.18
N GLY A 122 3.80 -13.75 -3.31
CA GLY A 122 3.17 -13.29 -4.55
C GLY A 122 1.69 -13.66 -4.71
N ASN A 123 1.14 -14.56 -3.90
CA ASN A 123 -0.27 -14.97 -3.98
C ASN A 123 -1.19 -14.11 -3.10
N ILE A 124 -1.23 -12.80 -3.37
CA ILE A 124 -1.95 -11.81 -2.56
C ILE A 124 -3.44 -12.14 -2.44
N LYS A 125 -4.07 -12.65 -3.51
CA LYS A 125 -5.52 -12.91 -3.54
C LYS A 125 -5.93 -13.98 -2.53
N ASP A 126 -5.21 -15.08 -2.52
CA ASP A 126 -5.52 -16.20 -1.63
C ASP A 126 -5.23 -15.81 -0.17
N TYR A 127 -4.12 -15.14 0.07
CA TYR A 127 -3.78 -14.61 1.40
C TYR A 127 -4.87 -13.66 1.93
N MET A 128 -5.31 -12.71 1.13
CA MET A 128 -6.38 -11.77 1.53
C MET A 128 -7.74 -12.47 1.72
N GLN A 129 -8.03 -13.52 0.96
CA GLN A 129 -9.24 -14.30 1.10
C GLN A 129 -9.23 -15.09 2.41
N GLU A 130 -8.12 -15.74 2.73
CA GLU A 130 -7.94 -16.54 3.94
C GLU A 130 -8.05 -15.68 5.20
N HIS A 131 -7.32 -14.57 5.23
CA HIS A 131 -7.24 -13.67 6.38
C HIS A 131 -8.37 -12.62 6.44
N ARG A 132 -9.34 -12.64 5.52
CA ARG A 132 -10.36 -11.59 5.38
C ARG A 132 -11.06 -11.20 6.69
N ARG A 133 -11.28 -12.18 7.58
CA ARG A 133 -12.02 -12.02 8.85
C ARG A 133 -11.12 -11.78 10.06
N ASP A 134 -9.83 -11.85 9.89
CA ASP A 134 -8.87 -11.68 10.99
C ASP A 134 -8.89 -10.25 11.48
N THR A 135 -8.82 -10.09 12.79
CA THR A 135 -8.82 -8.78 13.45
C THR A 135 -7.42 -8.24 13.69
N ASP A 136 -6.41 -9.09 13.60
CA ASP A 136 -5.02 -8.71 13.70
C ASP A 136 -4.26 -8.92 12.37
N ILE A 137 -3.09 -8.32 12.29
CA ILE A 137 -2.19 -8.38 11.13
C ILE A 137 -0.76 -8.68 11.57
N ASN A 138 -0.59 -9.41 12.67
CA ASN A 138 0.72 -9.62 13.29
C ASN A 138 1.67 -10.35 12.37
N GLU A 139 1.21 -11.40 11.68
CA GLU A 139 2.00 -12.13 10.69
C GLU A 139 2.53 -11.21 9.60
N LEU A 140 1.65 -10.45 8.96
CA LEU A 140 2.01 -9.48 7.92
C LEU A 140 3.03 -8.45 8.40
N LYS A 141 2.84 -7.93 9.63
CA LYS A 141 3.74 -6.93 10.22
C LYS A 141 5.10 -7.50 10.56
N LEU A 142 5.15 -8.67 11.17
CA LEU A 142 6.39 -9.34 11.56
C LEU A 142 7.21 -9.65 10.31
N TYR A 143 6.61 -10.32 9.34
CA TYR A 143 7.30 -10.66 8.09
C TYR A 143 7.86 -9.42 7.37
N PHE A 144 7.05 -8.37 7.25
CA PHE A 144 7.49 -7.12 6.63
C PHE A 144 8.67 -6.48 7.39
N ASN A 145 8.59 -6.43 8.71
CA ASN A 145 9.66 -5.87 9.53
C ASN A 145 10.94 -6.70 9.46
N ASP A 146 10.82 -8.03 9.39
CA ASP A 146 11.97 -8.93 9.25
C ASP A 146 12.70 -8.68 7.92
N VAL A 147 11.94 -8.52 6.82
CA VAL A 147 12.51 -8.16 5.52
C VAL A 147 13.22 -6.81 5.59
N ILE A 148 12.59 -5.78 6.15
CA ILE A 148 13.20 -4.44 6.28
C ILE A 148 14.47 -4.51 7.15
N SER A 149 14.42 -5.21 8.28
CA SER A 149 15.58 -5.38 9.18
C SER A 149 16.74 -6.10 8.48
N TRP A 150 16.43 -7.12 7.68
CA TRP A 150 17.43 -7.81 6.88
C TRP A 150 18.08 -6.89 5.84
N ILE A 151 17.30 -6.05 5.15
CA ILE A 151 17.84 -5.06 4.21
C ILE A 151 18.81 -4.12 4.94
N GLU A 152 18.38 -3.58 6.10
CA GLU A 152 19.18 -2.66 6.91
C GLU A 152 20.49 -3.27 7.42
N GLN A 153 20.48 -4.57 7.74
CA GLN A 153 21.66 -5.30 8.20
C GLN A 153 22.59 -5.71 7.06
N THR A 154 22.05 -5.88 5.86
CA THR A 154 22.80 -6.38 4.70
C THR A 154 23.48 -5.27 3.92
N PHE A 155 22.83 -4.10 3.81
CA PHE A 155 23.28 -2.99 2.95
C PHE A 155 23.47 -1.71 3.74
N ASP A 156 24.59 -1.02 3.53
CA ASP A 156 24.81 0.33 4.06
C ASP A 156 23.91 1.35 3.35
N ASP A 157 23.58 1.07 2.06
CA ASP A 157 22.80 1.97 1.21
C ASP A 157 21.93 1.18 0.23
N VAL A 158 20.71 1.66 0.00
CA VAL A 158 19.81 1.11 -1.02
C VAL A 158 19.65 2.13 -2.14
N TYR A 159 20.24 1.84 -3.27
CA TYR A 159 20.23 2.73 -4.43
C TYR A 159 18.84 2.82 -5.08
N PRO A 160 18.50 3.96 -5.74
CA PRO A 160 17.14 4.20 -6.26
C PRO A 160 16.58 3.09 -7.14
N LYS A 161 17.40 2.46 -7.99
CA LYS A 161 16.94 1.35 -8.86
C LYS A 161 16.71 0.05 -8.09
N MET A 162 17.38 -0.15 -6.98
CA MET A 162 17.19 -1.33 -6.12
C MET A 162 15.86 -1.31 -5.39
N LYS A 163 15.25 -0.14 -5.19
CA LYS A 163 13.91 0.00 -4.56
C LYS A 163 12.80 -0.76 -5.29
N GLY A 164 13.00 -1.16 -6.52
CA GLY A 164 12.06 -1.98 -7.29
C GLY A 164 12.32 -3.49 -7.23
N LEU A 165 13.29 -3.95 -6.41
CA LEU A 165 13.57 -5.36 -6.22
C LEU A 165 12.43 -6.06 -5.46
N ASN A 166 12.28 -7.35 -5.69
CA ASN A 166 11.40 -8.19 -4.87
C ASN A 166 12.14 -8.61 -3.59
N TRP A 167 12.17 -7.69 -2.64
CA TRP A 167 12.91 -7.90 -1.38
C TRP A 167 12.43 -9.11 -0.59
N GLY A 168 11.14 -9.47 -0.64
CA GLY A 168 10.63 -10.65 0.00
C GLY A 168 11.24 -11.94 -0.56
N GLU A 169 11.35 -12.04 -1.89
CA GLU A 169 11.97 -13.20 -2.55
C GLU A 169 13.47 -13.29 -2.25
N LEU A 170 14.17 -12.16 -2.24
CA LEU A 170 15.58 -12.11 -1.88
C LEU A 170 15.80 -12.47 -0.41
N TYR A 171 14.93 -12.00 0.47
CA TYR A 171 14.94 -12.35 1.88
C TYR A 171 14.81 -13.88 2.06
N GLU A 172 13.78 -14.48 1.46
CA GLU A 172 13.58 -15.94 1.54
C GLU A 172 14.81 -16.73 1.08
N LYS A 173 15.45 -16.26 0.03
CA LYS A 173 16.60 -16.95 -0.56
C LYS A 173 17.89 -16.80 0.26
N TYR A 174 18.09 -15.65 0.90
CA TYR A 174 19.40 -15.28 1.43
C TYR A 174 19.47 -15.01 2.92
N HIS A 175 18.37 -14.77 3.64
CA HIS A 175 18.40 -14.35 5.04
C HIS A 175 19.05 -15.35 5.99
N THR A 176 18.99 -16.65 5.66
CA THR A 176 19.64 -17.71 6.45
C THR A 176 21.07 -18.03 5.99
N THR A 177 21.53 -17.46 4.89
CA THR A 177 22.85 -17.72 4.33
C THR A 177 23.88 -16.85 5.05
N PRO A 178 24.93 -17.41 5.64
CA PRO A 178 26.01 -16.62 6.25
C PRO A 178 26.70 -15.75 5.19
N TYR A 179 26.81 -14.45 5.45
CA TYR A 179 27.49 -13.51 4.56
C TYR A 179 28.22 -12.42 5.36
N ASP A 180 29.24 -11.86 4.73
CA ASP A 180 29.94 -10.68 5.23
C ASP A 180 29.26 -9.41 4.67
N HIS A 181 28.44 -8.75 5.49
CA HIS A 181 27.66 -7.60 5.08
C HIS A 181 28.52 -6.45 4.52
N ILE A 182 29.74 -6.25 5.03
CA ILE A 182 30.66 -5.22 4.54
C ILE A 182 31.05 -5.53 3.10
N LYS A 183 31.42 -6.78 2.82
CA LYS A 183 31.79 -7.19 1.44
C LYS A 183 30.62 -7.14 0.49
N VAL A 184 29.42 -7.55 0.93
CA VAL A 184 28.21 -7.46 0.11
C VAL A 184 27.89 -6.00 -0.23
N SER A 185 27.89 -5.12 0.76
CA SER A 185 27.61 -3.70 0.57
C SER A 185 28.63 -3.03 -0.34
N GLN A 186 29.94 -3.33 -0.18
CA GLN A 186 31.00 -2.84 -1.06
C GLN A 186 30.80 -3.32 -2.50
N LYS A 187 30.51 -4.62 -2.68
CA LYS A 187 30.30 -5.19 -4.01
C LYS A 187 29.07 -4.61 -4.72
N VAL A 188 27.97 -4.43 -4.00
CA VAL A 188 26.78 -3.74 -4.53
C VAL A 188 27.11 -2.33 -4.98
N LYS A 189 27.87 -1.58 -4.17
CA LYS A 189 28.31 -0.22 -4.50
C LYS A 189 29.17 -0.18 -5.77
N GLU A 190 30.12 -1.09 -5.91
CA GLU A 190 30.95 -1.24 -7.10
C GLU A 190 30.10 -1.50 -8.34
N LEU A 191 29.27 -2.54 -8.30
CA LEU A 191 28.40 -2.93 -9.42
C LEU A 191 27.40 -1.85 -9.80
N TYR A 192 26.82 -1.16 -8.81
CA TYR A 192 25.87 -0.08 -9.09
C TYR A 192 26.53 1.10 -9.81
N ASN A 193 27.78 1.40 -9.52
CA ASN A 193 28.54 2.48 -10.13
C ASN A 193 29.27 2.05 -11.42
N ASP A 194 29.34 0.76 -11.72
CA ASP A 194 29.98 0.27 -12.94
C ASP A 194 29.14 0.63 -14.20
N PRO A 195 29.70 1.38 -15.15
CA PRO A 195 28.99 1.69 -16.39
C PRO A 195 28.68 0.48 -17.26
N CYS A 196 29.41 -0.62 -17.10
CA CYS A 196 29.21 -1.86 -17.85
C CYS A 196 27.99 -2.65 -17.36
N VAL A 197 27.54 -2.43 -16.13
CA VAL A 197 26.33 -3.05 -15.57
C VAL A 197 25.10 -2.31 -16.08
N GLN A 198 24.42 -2.88 -17.06
CA GLN A 198 23.27 -2.23 -17.71
C GLN A 198 22.01 -2.29 -16.84
N ASP A 199 21.74 -3.43 -16.22
CA ASP A 199 20.58 -3.61 -15.35
C ASP A 199 20.97 -3.51 -13.87
N LYS A 200 20.79 -2.32 -13.31
CA LYS A 200 21.09 -2.03 -11.90
C LYS A 200 20.13 -2.69 -10.90
N LYS A 201 19.04 -3.31 -11.35
CA LYS A 201 18.16 -4.10 -10.51
C LYS A 201 18.72 -5.47 -10.19
N ASN A 202 19.47 -6.03 -11.13
CA ASN A 202 19.97 -7.40 -11.03
C ASN A 202 21.39 -7.49 -10.45
N VAL A 203 21.76 -6.53 -9.58
CA VAL A 203 23.07 -6.55 -8.91
C VAL A 203 23.34 -7.82 -8.10
N PHE A 204 22.31 -8.59 -7.77
CA PHE A 204 22.43 -9.88 -7.09
C PHE A 204 22.76 -11.05 -8.04
N GLU A 205 22.72 -10.85 -9.33
CA GLU A 205 23.07 -11.86 -10.34
C GLU A 205 24.55 -11.82 -10.73
N TYR A 206 25.26 -10.77 -10.31
CA TYR A 206 26.68 -10.54 -10.54
C TYR A 206 27.54 -10.91 -9.32
#